data_c5a4fa1b817786ad0a42bea6dbb0fe32
#
_entry.id   c5a4fa1b817786ad0a42bea6dbb0fe32
#
_cell.length_a   1.000
_cell.length_b   1.000
_cell.length_c   1.000
_cell.angle_alpha   90.00
_cell.angle_beta   90.00
_cell.angle_gamma   90.00
#
_symmetry.space_group_name_H-M   'P 1'
#
loop_
_entity.id
_entity.type
_entity.pdbx_description
1 polymer ?
#
loop_
_entity_poly.entity_id
_entity_poly.type
_entity_poly.pdbx_seq_one_letter_code
_entity_poly.pdbx_strand_id
1 'polypeptide(L)'
;RDCGALARLLPELDRLWGVPQRADYHPEIDTGVHLMMVLDMAAQLQTPLSVRYACLGHDLGKGTTPADILPRHLGHEGRSVQLLQAVNARLRVPNDCRELADVVAREHGNIHGSGNFGASAVLRLLGRCDAWRKPQRFAEVLLACECDARGRLGFSDQPYPQGVRLQRALSLGQAVA
;
A
#
# COMPACT_ATOMS: atom_id res chain seq x y z
N ARG A 1 13.89 10.00 13.34
CA ARG A 1 13.54 9.35 14.62
C ARG A 1 14.38 9.89 15.77
N ASP A 2 15.68 9.89 15.64
CA ASP A 2 16.63 10.13 16.74
C ASP A 2 16.44 11.47 17.47
N CYS A 3 16.00 12.51 16.77
CA CYS A 3 15.64 13.80 17.39
C CYS A 3 14.22 13.87 17.98
N GLY A 4 13.45 12.78 17.94
CA GLY A 4 12.08 12.71 18.43
C GLY A 4 11.03 13.45 17.57
N ALA A 5 11.42 14.07 16.45
CA ALA A 5 10.49 14.82 15.61
C ALA A 5 9.42 13.92 14.99
N LEU A 6 9.79 12.72 14.53
CA LEU A 6 8.85 11.78 13.91
C LEU A 6 7.73 11.39 14.88
N ALA A 7 8.06 11.07 16.11
CA ALA A 7 7.08 10.71 17.15
C ALA A 7 6.08 11.84 17.46
N ARG A 8 6.47 13.10 17.25
CA ARG A 8 5.60 14.27 17.46
C ARG A 8 4.75 14.61 16.25
N LEU A 9 5.31 14.51 15.04
CA LEU A 9 4.66 14.94 13.80
C LEU A 9 3.79 13.83 13.20
N LEU A 10 4.29 12.59 13.22
CA LEU A 10 3.68 11.40 12.65
C LEU A 10 3.81 10.20 13.59
N PRO A 11 3.16 10.23 14.76
CA PRO A 11 3.21 9.13 15.72
C PRO A 11 2.66 7.82 15.14
N GLU A 12 1.74 7.92 14.17
CA GLU A 12 1.20 6.77 13.43
C GLU A 12 2.27 6.02 12.65
N LEU A 13 3.25 6.77 12.15
CA LEU A 13 4.39 6.23 11.42
C LEU A 13 5.48 5.72 12.38
N ASP A 14 5.81 6.53 13.38
CA ASP A 14 6.91 6.21 14.32
C ASP A 14 6.69 4.88 15.05
N ARG A 15 5.44 4.52 15.32
CA ARG A 15 5.08 3.26 16.00
C ARG A 15 5.27 1.99 15.16
N LEU A 16 5.59 2.09 13.87
CA LEU A 16 5.79 0.90 13.02
C LEU A 16 7.09 0.16 13.32
N TRP A 17 8.10 0.85 13.83
CA TRP A 17 9.36 0.20 14.21
C TRP A 17 9.18 -0.67 15.46
N GLY A 18 9.75 -1.87 15.41
CA GLY A 18 9.59 -2.89 16.46
C GLY A 18 8.31 -3.71 16.32
N VAL A 19 7.49 -3.47 15.32
CA VAL A 19 6.27 -4.26 15.06
C VAL A 19 6.61 -5.43 14.13
N PRO A 20 6.53 -6.69 14.61
CA PRO A 20 6.94 -7.85 13.82
C PRO A 20 5.91 -8.21 12.76
N GLN A 21 6.38 -8.62 11.58
CA GLN A 21 5.62 -9.20 10.49
C GLN A 21 5.98 -10.68 10.31
N ARG A 22 5.18 -11.41 9.52
CA ARG A 22 5.47 -12.81 9.17
C ARG A 22 6.65 -12.88 8.22
N ALA A 23 7.71 -13.60 8.62
CA ALA A 23 8.93 -13.78 7.84
C ALA A 23 8.69 -14.43 6.46
N ASP A 24 7.62 -15.24 6.33
CA ASP A 24 7.24 -15.88 5.05
C ASP A 24 6.94 -14.87 3.94
N TYR A 25 6.46 -13.69 4.30
CA TYR A 25 6.07 -12.61 3.38
C TYR A 25 7.00 -11.40 3.46
N HIS A 26 7.61 -11.18 4.62
CA HIS A 26 8.47 -10.04 4.92
C HIS A 26 9.76 -10.52 5.59
N PRO A 27 10.78 -10.90 4.80
CA PRO A 27 12.05 -11.39 5.36
C PRO A 27 12.76 -10.39 6.28
N GLU A 28 12.50 -9.09 6.09
CA GLU A 28 12.98 -7.99 6.94
C GLU A 28 12.32 -7.96 8.33
N ILE A 29 11.18 -8.65 8.51
CA ILE A 29 10.38 -8.82 9.73
C ILE A 29 9.84 -7.51 10.32
N ASP A 30 10.64 -6.48 10.51
CA ASP A 30 10.22 -5.20 11.11
C ASP A 30 9.42 -4.33 10.13
N THR A 31 8.21 -3.91 10.54
CA THR A 31 7.31 -3.11 9.70
C THR A 31 7.89 -1.73 9.35
N GLY A 32 8.61 -1.10 10.27
CA GLY A 32 9.25 0.20 10.02
C GLY A 32 10.42 0.09 9.05
N VAL A 33 11.20 -1.00 9.14
CA VAL A 33 12.27 -1.31 8.17
C VAL A 33 11.67 -1.58 6.80
N HIS A 34 10.62 -2.39 6.71
CA HIS A 34 9.89 -2.62 5.47
C HIS A 34 9.42 -1.32 4.82
N LEU A 35 8.80 -0.43 5.59
CA LEU A 35 8.34 0.86 5.09
C LEU A 35 9.48 1.68 4.45
N MET A 36 10.66 1.72 5.06
CA MET A 36 11.81 2.43 4.49
C MET A 36 12.22 1.81 3.15
N MET A 37 12.25 0.48 3.06
CA MET A 37 12.57 -0.22 1.81
C MET A 37 11.53 0.04 0.70
N VAL A 38 10.25 0.14 1.05
CA VAL A 38 9.17 0.51 0.12
C VAL A 38 9.37 1.94 -0.40
N LEU A 39 9.71 2.89 0.47
CA LEU A 39 9.97 4.27 0.07
C LEU A 39 11.25 4.41 -0.79
N ASP A 40 12.28 3.63 -0.49
CA ASP A 40 13.49 3.56 -1.31
C ASP A 40 13.17 3.00 -2.72
N MET A 41 12.33 1.96 -2.80
CA MET A 41 11.85 1.43 -4.08
C MET A 41 11.04 2.48 -4.85
N ALA A 42 10.14 3.21 -4.18
CA ALA A 42 9.38 4.28 -4.79
C ALA A 42 10.29 5.41 -5.33
N ALA A 43 11.40 5.69 -4.63
CA ALA A 43 12.39 6.65 -5.10
C ALA A 43 13.18 6.12 -6.31
N GLN A 44 13.61 4.86 -6.29
CA GLN A 44 14.32 4.21 -7.41
C GLN A 44 13.47 4.18 -8.68
N LEU A 45 12.16 3.91 -8.55
CA LEU A 45 11.20 3.93 -9.65
C LEU A 45 10.77 5.33 -10.06
N GLN A 46 11.32 6.38 -9.44
CA GLN A 46 11.02 7.79 -9.71
C GLN A 46 9.52 8.11 -9.66
N THR A 47 8.80 7.50 -8.73
CA THR A 47 7.35 7.63 -8.64
C THR A 47 6.90 9.05 -8.25
N PRO A 48 5.69 9.47 -8.65
CA PRO A 48 5.14 10.77 -8.26
C PRO A 48 4.84 10.85 -6.76
N LEU A 49 4.65 12.07 -6.24
CA LEU A 49 4.41 12.33 -4.82
C LEU A 49 3.18 11.56 -4.29
N SER A 50 2.10 11.48 -5.08
CA SER A 50 0.89 10.74 -4.73
C SER A 50 1.18 9.27 -4.40
N VAL A 51 2.00 8.61 -5.24
CA VAL A 51 2.42 7.21 -5.04
C VAL A 51 3.31 7.07 -3.81
N ARG A 52 4.29 7.95 -3.63
CA ARG A 52 5.17 7.95 -2.44
C ARG A 52 4.37 8.14 -1.15
N TYR A 53 3.38 9.03 -1.17
CA TYR A 53 2.50 9.23 -0.03
C TYR A 53 1.61 8.00 0.23
N ALA A 54 1.11 7.35 -0.80
CA ALA A 54 0.37 6.09 -0.67
C ALA A 54 1.25 4.98 -0.08
N CYS A 55 2.49 4.84 -0.55
CA CYS A 55 3.48 3.93 0.03
C CYS A 55 3.74 4.23 1.52
N LEU A 56 3.84 5.51 1.90
CA LEU A 56 4.04 5.91 3.30
C LEU A 56 2.89 5.45 4.20
N GLY A 57 1.66 5.48 3.69
CA GLY A 57 0.45 5.29 4.49
C GLY A 57 -0.16 3.90 4.46
N HIS A 58 0.22 3.03 3.52
CA HIS A 58 -0.53 1.79 3.24
C HIS A 58 -0.64 0.85 4.46
N ASP A 59 0.38 0.81 5.29
CA ASP A 59 0.53 -0.13 6.40
C ASP A 59 0.47 0.50 7.81
N LEU A 60 0.05 1.75 7.95
CA LEU A 60 -0.04 2.43 9.26
C LEU A 60 -0.82 1.62 10.30
N GLY A 61 -1.85 0.90 9.87
CA GLY A 61 -2.68 0.06 10.72
C GLY A 61 -1.95 -1.12 11.36
N LYS A 62 -0.81 -1.53 10.84
CA LYS A 62 0.03 -2.58 11.47
C LYS A 62 0.57 -2.12 12.82
N GLY A 63 0.87 -0.84 12.99
CA GLY A 63 1.33 -0.26 14.25
C GLY A 63 0.30 -0.24 15.39
N THR A 64 -0.96 -0.59 15.10
CA THR A 64 -2.05 -0.70 16.08
C THR A 64 -2.60 -2.13 16.21
N THR A 65 -1.87 -3.11 15.71
CA THR A 65 -2.26 -4.52 15.83
C THR A 65 -2.17 -4.95 17.29
N PRO A 66 -3.24 -5.57 17.86
CA PRO A 66 -3.18 -6.14 19.21
C PRO A 66 -2.06 -7.18 19.35
N ALA A 67 -1.40 -7.17 20.50
CA ALA A 67 -0.21 -8.00 20.72
C ALA A 67 -0.48 -9.51 20.65
N ASP A 68 -1.68 -9.93 21.01
CA ASP A 68 -2.12 -11.32 21.02
C ASP A 68 -2.34 -11.94 19.64
N ILE A 69 -2.46 -11.11 18.60
CA ILE A 69 -2.61 -11.59 17.22
C ILE A 69 -1.36 -11.43 16.36
N LEU A 70 -0.30 -10.76 16.89
CA LEU A 70 0.98 -10.65 16.18
C LEU A 70 1.59 -12.05 15.92
N PRO A 71 2.32 -12.23 14.83
CA PRO A 71 2.68 -11.26 13.78
C PRO A 71 1.64 -11.18 12.64
N ARG A 72 0.41 -11.58 12.86
CA ARG A 72 -0.68 -11.45 11.89
C ARG A 72 -1.39 -10.12 12.08
N HIS A 73 -1.51 -9.35 11.02
CA HIS A 73 -2.08 -7.99 11.05
C HIS A 73 -3.52 -7.98 10.54
N LEU A 74 -4.38 -8.86 11.07
CA LEU A 74 -5.77 -8.96 10.63
C LEU A 74 -6.48 -7.60 10.72
N GLY A 75 -7.06 -7.16 9.59
CA GLY A 75 -7.81 -5.91 9.49
C GLY A 75 -6.95 -4.64 9.55
N HIS A 76 -5.64 -4.74 9.30
CA HIS A 76 -4.76 -3.57 9.26
C HIS A 76 -5.14 -2.58 8.16
N GLU A 77 -5.72 -3.04 7.06
CA GLU A 77 -6.16 -2.20 5.95
C GLU A 77 -7.20 -1.16 6.42
N GLY A 78 -8.22 -1.61 7.14
CA GLY A 78 -9.24 -0.72 7.70
C GLY A 78 -8.66 0.26 8.72
N ARG A 79 -7.75 -0.20 9.59
CA ARG A 79 -7.04 0.66 10.54
C ARG A 79 -6.13 1.67 9.84
N SER A 80 -5.44 1.26 8.75
CA SER A 80 -4.62 2.17 7.93
C SER A 80 -5.45 3.31 7.35
N VAL A 81 -6.63 3.00 6.78
CA VAL A 81 -7.56 4.01 6.27
C VAL A 81 -7.96 5.02 7.35
N GLN A 82 -8.35 4.55 8.55
CA GLN A 82 -8.73 5.43 9.65
C GLN A 82 -7.57 6.33 10.11
N LEU A 83 -6.37 5.79 10.23
CA LEU A 83 -5.18 6.56 10.61
C LEU A 83 -4.80 7.58 9.53
N LEU A 84 -4.86 7.19 8.25
CA LEU A 84 -4.63 8.09 7.13
C LEU A 84 -5.61 9.26 7.12
N GLN A 85 -6.89 9.06 7.42
CA GLN A 85 -7.87 10.13 7.51
C GLN A 85 -7.47 11.18 8.55
N ALA A 86 -7.02 10.75 9.73
CA ALA A 86 -6.53 11.65 10.78
C ALA A 86 -5.26 12.41 10.35
N VAL A 87 -4.29 11.73 9.74
CA VAL A 87 -3.06 12.34 9.19
C VAL A 87 -3.42 13.34 8.09
N ASN A 88 -4.28 12.97 7.16
CA ASN A 88 -4.72 13.80 6.04
C ASN A 88 -5.37 15.10 6.49
N ALA A 89 -6.21 15.03 7.52
CA ALA A 89 -6.87 16.22 8.10
C ALA A 89 -5.86 17.12 8.81
N ARG A 90 -4.98 16.52 9.64
CA ARG A 90 -3.97 17.25 10.43
C ARG A 90 -2.95 17.96 9.55
N LEU A 91 -2.47 17.31 8.50
CA LEU A 91 -1.43 17.84 7.60
C LEU A 91 -1.98 18.53 6.36
N ARG A 92 -3.31 18.60 6.20
CA ARG A 92 -3.97 19.19 5.01
C ARG A 92 -3.43 18.61 3.70
N VAL A 93 -3.31 17.28 3.64
CA VAL A 93 -2.74 16.56 2.49
C VAL A 93 -3.57 16.84 1.23
N PRO A 94 -2.96 17.07 0.05
CA PRO A 94 -3.66 17.27 -1.23
C PRO A 94 -4.62 16.12 -1.59
N ASN A 95 -5.67 16.43 -2.34
CA ASN A 95 -6.74 15.47 -2.67
C ASN A 95 -6.25 14.24 -3.44
N ASP A 96 -5.39 14.45 -4.43
CA ASP A 96 -4.79 13.38 -5.24
C ASP A 96 -4.00 12.38 -4.38
N CYS A 97 -3.18 12.89 -3.46
CA CYS A 97 -2.45 12.06 -2.49
C CYS A 97 -3.41 11.30 -1.56
N ARG A 98 -4.45 11.98 -1.05
CA ARG A 98 -5.42 11.36 -0.12
C ARG A 98 -6.22 10.25 -0.79
N GLU A 99 -6.76 10.51 -1.99
CA GLU A 99 -7.57 9.54 -2.71
C GLU A 99 -6.76 8.29 -3.10
N LEU A 100 -5.52 8.49 -3.55
CA LEU A 100 -4.66 7.37 -3.89
C LEU A 100 -4.29 6.54 -2.66
N ALA A 101 -3.85 7.20 -1.59
CA ALA A 101 -3.45 6.53 -0.36
C ALA A 101 -4.60 5.74 0.28
N ASP A 102 -5.84 6.26 0.24
CA ASP A 102 -7.02 5.55 0.74
C ASP A 102 -7.27 4.24 -0.03
N VAL A 103 -7.20 4.29 -1.35
CA VAL A 103 -7.40 3.08 -2.19
C VAL A 103 -6.27 2.06 -1.96
N VAL A 104 -5.02 2.51 -1.90
CA VAL A 104 -3.87 1.62 -1.68
C VAL A 104 -3.95 0.99 -0.29
N ALA A 105 -4.21 1.77 0.76
CA ALA A 105 -4.34 1.24 2.12
C ALA A 105 -5.44 0.18 2.23
N ARG A 106 -6.56 0.37 1.54
CA ARG A 106 -7.71 -0.55 1.59
C ARG A 106 -7.53 -1.80 0.75
N GLU A 107 -6.87 -1.70 -0.41
CA GLU A 107 -6.92 -2.75 -1.43
C GLU A 107 -5.57 -3.41 -1.74
N HIS A 108 -4.42 -2.93 -1.21
CA HIS A 108 -3.11 -3.50 -1.54
C HIS A 108 -3.03 -5.01 -1.28
N GLY A 109 -3.57 -5.49 -0.16
CA GLY A 109 -3.62 -6.91 0.16
C GLY A 109 -4.42 -7.73 -0.86
N ASN A 110 -5.57 -7.19 -1.34
CA ASN A 110 -6.38 -7.82 -2.39
C ASN A 110 -5.64 -7.81 -3.76
N ILE A 111 -4.91 -6.74 -4.04
CA ILE A 111 -4.11 -6.62 -5.28
C ILE A 111 -2.98 -7.64 -5.27
N HIS A 112 -2.24 -7.77 -4.16
CA HIS A 112 -1.19 -8.79 -4.02
C HIS A 112 -1.74 -10.21 -4.18
N GLY A 113 -2.91 -10.48 -3.56
CA GLY A 113 -3.58 -11.78 -3.65
C GLY A 113 -4.27 -12.08 -4.99
N SER A 114 -4.33 -11.10 -5.91
CA SER A 114 -5.15 -11.20 -7.13
C SER A 114 -4.68 -12.24 -8.15
N GLY A 115 -3.48 -12.80 -8.00
CA GLY A 115 -2.92 -13.78 -8.94
C GLY A 115 -3.85 -14.96 -9.25
N ASN A 116 -4.63 -15.40 -8.24
CA ASN A 116 -5.55 -16.53 -8.34
C ASN A 116 -7.03 -16.10 -8.47
N PHE A 117 -7.33 -14.82 -8.67
CA PHE A 117 -8.71 -14.34 -8.78
C PHE A 117 -9.35 -14.76 -10.11
N GLY A 118 -10.57 -15.30 -10.06
CA GLY A 118 -11.41 -15.46 -11.24
C GLY A 118 -11.95 -14.11 -11.75
N ALA A 119 -12.53 -14.08 -12.95
CA ALA A 119 -12.99 -12.86 -13.62
C ALA A 119 -13.90 -11.99 -12.74
N SER A 120 -14.91 -12.59 -12.07
CA SER A 120 -15.83 -11.85 -11.20
C SER A 120 -15.12 -11.17 -10.01
N ALA A 121 -14.11 -11.80 -9.43
CA ALA A 121 -13.33 -11.21 -8.33
C ALA A 121 -12.46 -10.04 -8.84
N VAL A 122 -11.88 -10.17 -10.04
CA VAL A 122 -11.14 -9.09 -10.70
C VAL A 122 -12.05 -7.90 -10.98
N LEU A 123 -13.23 -8.12 -11.55
CA LEU A 123 -14.18 -7.04 -11.84
C LEU A 123 -14.62 -6.30 -10.56
N ARG A 124 -14.89 -7.04 -9.48
CA ARG A 124 -15.21 -6.41 -8.18
C ARG A 124 -14.03 -5.59 -7.63
N LEU A 125 -12.80 -6.08 -7.77
CA LEU A 125 -11.61 -5.34 -7.34
C LEU A 125 -11.43 -4.06 -8.14
N LEU A 126 -11.55 -4.11 -9.48
CA LEU A 126 -11.51 -2.93 -10.35
C LEU A 126 -12.59 -1.91 -9.95
N GLY A 127 -13.80 -2.39 -9.64
CA GLY A 127 -14.90 -1.54 -9.15
C GLY A 127 -14.57 -0.85 -7.82
N ARG A 128 -14.03 -1.57 -6.82
CA ARG A 128 -13.63 -0.99 -5.52
C ARG A 128 -12.50 0.03 -5.65
N CYS A 129 -11.59 -0.18 -6.61
CA CYS A 129 -10.53 0.78 -6.94
C CYS A 129 -11.02 1.97 -7.78
N ASP A 130 -12.29 1.97 -8.22
CA ASP A 130 -12.84 2.97 -9.16
C ASP A 130 -12.03 3.06 -10.47
N ALA A 131 -11.49 1.91 -10.92
CA ALA A 131 -10.56 1.83 -12.03
C ALA A 131 -11.20 2.22 -13.37
N TRP A 132 -12.50 1.97 -13.53
CA TRP A 132 -13.25 2.28 -14.75
C TRP A 132 -13.34 3.78 -15.02
N ARG A 133 -13.56 4.57 -13.98
CA ARG A 133 -13.68 6.04 -14.09
C ARG A 133 -12.33 6.74 -13.98
N LYS A 134 -11.38 6.16 -13.23
CA LYS A 134 -10.08 6.77 -12.91
C LYS A 134 -8.93 5.81 -13.28
N PRO A 135 -8.76 5.44 -14.57
CA PRO A 135 -7.76 4.44 -14.99
C PRO A 135 -6.32 4.87 -14.69
N GLN A 136 -6.00 6.18 -14.79
CA GLN A 136 -4.68 6.70 -14.43
C GLN A 136 -4.39 6.52 -12.95
N ARG A 137 -5.36 6.86 -12.08
CA ARG A 137 -5.21 6.63 -10.64
C ARG A 137 -5.03 5.13 -10.34
N PHE A 138 -5.73 4.26 -11.07
CA PHE A 138 -5.54 2.82 -10.89
C PHE A 138 -4.14 2.35 -11.29
N ALA A 139 -3.55 2.89 -12.34
CA ALA A 139 -2.15 2.62 -12.68
C ALA A 139 -1.20 3.05 -11.55
N GLU A 140 -1.44 4.19 -10.91
CA GLU A 140 -0.68 4.63 -9.74
C GLU A 140 -0.91 3.73 -8.51
N VAL A 141 -2.12 3.21 -8.30
CA VAL A 141 -2.40 2.19 -7.27
C VAL A 141 -1.55 0.95 -7.49
N LEU A 142 -1.50 0.45 -8.72
CA LEU A 142 -0.67 -0.72 -9.06
C LEU A 142 0.82 -0.43 -8.88
N LEU A 143 1.28 0.77 -9.21
CA LEU A 143 2.66 1.19 -9.01
C LEU A 143 3.02 1.26 -7.51
N ALA A 144 2.13 1.75 -6.66
CA ALA A 144 2.33 1.73 -5.20
C ALA A 144 2.42 0.30 -4.66
N CYS A 145 1.55 -0.61 -5.13
CA CYS A 145 1.61 -2.02 -4.76
C CYS A 145 2.87 -2.72 -5.31
N GLU A 146 3.39 -2.31 -6.47
CA GLU A 146 4.68 -2.79 -6.97
C GLU A 146 5.82 -2.34 -6.05
N CYS A 147 5.82 -1.08 -5.59
CA CYS A 147 6.80 -0.58 -4.64
C CYS A 147 6.78 -1.39 -3.34
N ASP A 148 5.61 -1.71 -2.82
CA ASP A 148 5.44 -2.55 -1.64
C ASP A 148 6.01 -3.97 -1.88
N ALA A 149 5.61 -4.64 -2.95
CA ALA A 149 6.06 -5.98 -3.27
C ALA A 149 7.58 -6.07 -3.47
N ARG A 150 8.16 -5.11 -4.17
CA ARG A 150 9.61 -5.06 -4.47
C ARG A 150 10.44 -4.42 -3.35
N GLY A 151 9.80 -3.67 -2.45
CA GLY A 151 10.42 -3.11 -1.25
C GLY A 151 10.68 -4.14 -0.15
N ARG A 152 10.45 -5.43 -0.37
CA ARG A 152 10.80 -6.51 0.54
C ARG A 152 12.26 -6.94 0.36
N LEU A 153 12.89 -7.38 1.44
CA LEU A 153 14.28 -7.82 1.40
C LEU A 153 14.49 -8.96 0.39
N GLY A 154 15.35 -8.73 -0.60
CA GLY A 154 15.67 -9.70 -1.66
C GLY A 154 14.67 -9.72 -2.83
N PHE A 155 13.71 -8.77 -2.90
CA PHE A 155 12.70 -8.74 -3.96
C PHE A 155 12.83 -7.54 -4.91
N SER A 156 13.86 -6.71 -4.78
CA SER A 156 14.02 -5.47 -5.57
C SER A 156 13.94 -5.67 -7.08
N ASP A 157 14.46 -6.79 -7.58
CA ASP A 157 14.53 -7.10 -9.02
C ASP A 157 13.42 -8.05 -9.48
N GLN A 158 12.50 -8.41 -8.59
CA GLN A 158 11.43 -9.33 -8.95
C GLN A 158 10.35 -8.64 -9.78
N PRO A 159 9.75 -9.32 -10.78
CA PRO A 159 8.62 -8.78 -11.51
C PRO A 159 7.36 -8.70 -10.61
N TYR A 160 6.44 -7.82 -10.98
CA TYR A 160 5.14 -7.69 -10.31
C TYR A 160 3.99 -8.09 -11.26
N PRO A 161 3.75 -9.40 -11.46
CA PRO A 161 2.80 -9.90 -12.45
C PRO A 161 1.34 -9.56 -12.14
N GLN A 162 0.98 -9.33 -10.88
CA GLN A 162 -0.36 -8.91 -10.47
C GLN A 162 -0.74 -7.56 -11.11
N GLY A 163 0.19 -6.60 -11.10
CA GLY A 163 -0.02 -5.29 -11.73
C GLY A 163 -0.27 -5.42 -13.23
N VAL A 164 0.57 -6.18 -13.94
CA VAL A 164 0.43 -6.44 -15.37
C VAL A 164 -0.93 -7.09 -15.68
N ARG A 165 -1.31 -8.10 -14.90
CA ARG A 165 -2.56 -8.82 -15.07
C ARG A 165 -3.79 -7.93 -14.88
N LEU A 166 -3.80 -7.12 -13.82
CA LEU A 166 -4.92 -6.24 -13.50
C LEU A 166 -5.04 -5.08 -14.51
N GLN A 167 -3.92 -4.52 -14.95
CA GLN A 167 -3.91 -3.51 -16.00
C GLN A 167 -4.46 -4.06 -17.33
N ARG A 168 -4.06 -5.28 -17.71
CA ARG A 168 -4.61 -5.96 -18.89
C ARG A 168 -6.11 -6.21 -18.76
N ALA A 169 -6.57 -6.65 -17.58
CA ALA A 169 -8.00 -6.89 -17.34
C ALA A 169 -8.83 -5.60 -17.47
N LEU A 170 -8.32 -4.47 -16.96
CA LEU A 170 -8.96 -3.17 -17.14
C LEU A 170 -9.05 -2.79 -18.62
N SER A 171 -7.95 -2.88 -19.36
CA SER A 171 -7.90 -2.53 -20.79
C SER A 171 -8.87 -3.39 -21.62
N LEU A 172 -8.93 -4.70 -21.35
CA LEU A 172 -9.88 -5.59 -22.02
C LEU A 172 -11.33 -5.22 -21.70
N GLY A 173 -11.64 -4.91 -20.43
CA GLY A 173 -13.00 -4.49 -20.07
C GLY A 173 -13.41 -3.17 -20.71
N GLN A 174 -12.49 -2.22 -20.86
CA GLN A 174 -12.75 -0.95 -21.55
C GLN A 174 -12.99 -1.12 -23.07
N ALA A 175 -12.39 -2.15 -23.67
CA ALA A 175 -12.54 -2.40 -25.11
C ALA A 175 -13.90 -3.06 -25.49
N VAL A 176 -14.63 -3.60 -24.51
CA VAL A 176 -15.92 -4.29 -24.73
C VAL A 176 -17.09 -3.56 -24.09
N ALA A 177 -16.87 -2.42 -23.45
CA ALA A 177 -17.88 -1.54 -22.86
C ALA A 177 -18.32 -0.47 -23.85
#